data_4a1fbd90bc543f139d637f994b842656
#
_entry.id   4a1fbd90bc543f139d637f994b842656
#
_cell.length_a   1.000
_cell.length_b   1.000
_cell.length_c   1.000
_cell.angle_alpha   90.00
_cell.angle_beta   90.00
_cell.angle_gamma   90.00
#
_symmetry.space_group_name_H-M   'P 1'
#
loop_
_entity.id
_entity.type
_entity.pdbx_description
1 polymer ?
#
loop_
_entity_poly.entity_id
_entity_poly.type
_entity_poly.pdbx_seq_one_letter_code
_entity_poly.pdbx_strand_id
1 'polypeptide(L)'
;MLLAMQYKTFVWVNNPKSYTLSCERLTAAHKIPLGDYCVQDLGRSCTVLRGEGEFFGAGAYTQFRRLMEVFRSPGAGALRHPVWQCSRAYFTRLELAQEPREDYVAYSFEFCDAGEEQAAPEAASSGTADSAAADRARTVTVRTGDTLWALCRTYGLTMRQMLAYNPQIRDPDLIHTGEELRIG
;
A
#
# COMPACT_ATOMS: atom_id res chain seq x y z
N MET A 1 9.41 0.64 -29.92
CA MET A 1 10.32 -0.17 -29.10
C MET A 1 9.55 -0.54 -27.83
N LEU A 2 9.44 -1.83 -27.47
CA LEU A 2 8.75 -2.23 -26.25
C LEU A 2 9.57 -1.78 -25.03
N LEU A 3 8.89 -1.25 -24.02
CA LEU A 3 9.52 -0.86 -22.77
C LEU A 3 10.09 -2.12 -22.09
N ALA A 4 11.35 -2.05 -21.63
CA ALA A 4 11.92 -3.14 -20.85
C ALA A 4 11.22 -3.25 -19.50
N MET A 5 10.89 -4.48 -19.10
CA MET A 5 10.34 -4.74 -17.77
C MET A 5 11.39 -4.41 -16.71
N GLN A 6 10.97 -3.78 -15.62
CA GLN A 6 11.83 -3.41 -14.51
C GLN A 6 11.08 -3.58 -13.19
N TYR A 7 11.76 -4.11 -12.18
CA TYR A 7 11.25 -4.16 -10.82
C TYR A 7 12.36 -3.82 -9.82
N LYS A 8 12.12 -2.83 -8.97
CA LYS A 8 13.15 -2.24 -8.09
C LYS A 8 14.40 -1.87 -8.92
N THR A 9 15.53 -2.48 -8.61
CA THR A 9 16.83 -2.28 -9.30
C THR A 9 17.07 -3.25 -10.46
N PHE A 10 16.23 -4.28 -10.62
CA PHE A 10 16.39 -5.28 -11.67
C PHE A 10 15.69 -4.85 -12.96
N VAL A 11 16.44 -4.84 -14.06
CA VAL A 11 15.94 -4.58 -15.40
C VAL A 11 16.09 -5.86 -16.22
N TRP A 12 14.99 -6.32 -16.82
CA TRP A 12 15.03 -7.48 -17.71
C TRP A 12 15.75 -7.15 -19.00
N VAL A 13 16.75 -7.93 -19.34
CA VAL A 13 17.46 -7.79 -20.65
C VAL A 13 16.51 -8.17 -21.78
N ASN A 14 15.76 -9.23 -21.61
CA ASN A 14 14.69 -9.66 -22.49
C ASN A 14 13.37 -9.67 -21.71
N ASN A 15 12.34 -9.05 -22.27
CA ASN A 15 11.01 -9.09 -21.66
C ASN A 15 10.51 -10.54 -21.53
N PRO A 16 9.65 -10.83 -20.54
CA PRO A 16 9.04 -12.15 -20.39
C PRO A 16 8.38 -12.62 -21.68
N LYS A 17 8.43 -13.92 -21.91
CA LYS A 17 7.87 -14.60 -23.10
C LYS A 17 6.35 -14.51 -23.12
N SER A 18 5.74 -14.72 -21.98
CA SER A 18 4.29 -14.64 -21.79
C SER A 18 3.95 -13.97 -20.47
N TYR A 19 2.79 -13.36 -20.42
CA TYR A 19 2.25 -12.79 -19.19
C TYR A 19 0.73 -12.75 -19.22
N THR A 20 0.13 -12.83 -18.04
CA THR A 20 -1.32 -12.71 -17.80
C THR A 20 -1.53 -11.68 -16.70
N LEU A 21 -2.35 -10.67 -16.99
CA LEU A 21 -2.77 -9.68 -16.01
C LEU A 21 -4.20 -9.99 -15.60
N SER A 22 -4.42 -10.30 -14.32
CA SER A 22 -5.73 -10.59 -13.74
C SER A 22 -6.15 -9.47 -12.82
N CYS A 23 -7.32 -8.89 -13.11
CA CYS A 23 -7.98 -7.88 -12.28
C CYS A 23 -9.35 -8.41 -11.89
N GLU A 24 -9.63 -8.53 -10.61
CA GLU A 24 -10.89 -9.04 -10.11
C GLU A 24 -11.62 -7.97 -9.28
N ARG A 25 -12.94 -7.99 -9.34
CA ARG A 25 -13.80 -7.17 -8.51
C ARG A 25 -14.59 -8.06 -7.56
N LEU A 26 -14.54 -7.74 -6.29
CA LEU A 26 -15.29 -8.46 -5.28
C LEU A 26 -16.72 -7.95 -5.26
N THR A 27 -17.68 -8.87 -5.42
CA THR A 27 -19.10 -8.55 -5.37
C THR A 27 -19.82 -9.53 -4.44
N ALA A 28 -20.79 -9.05 -3.68
CA ALA A 28 -21.69 -9.88 -2.88
C ALA A 28 -23.12 -9.77 -3.44
N ALA A 29 -23.75 -10.91 -3.73
CA ALA A 29 -25.13 -10.96 -4.15
C ALA A 29 -26.02 -11.34 -2.96
N HIS A 30 -26.99 -10.50 -2.63
CA HIS A 30 -27.97 -10.71 -1.57
C HIS A 30 -29.35 -10.90 -2.17
N LYS A 31 -30.03 -11.97 -1.81
CA LYS A 31 -31.42 -12.19 -2.22
C LYS A 31 -32.35 -11.36 -1.31
N ILE A 32 -33.20 -10.56 -1.92
CA ILE A 32 -34.23 -9.80 -1.21
C ILE A 32 -35.46 -10.68 -1.07
N PRO A 33 -36.01 -10.90 0.16
CA PRO A 33 -37.25 -11.64 0.32
C PRO A 33 -38.37 -10.99 -0.47
N LEU A 34 -39.06 -11.79 -1.30
CA LEU A 34 -40.18 -11.36 -2.21
C LEU A 34 -39.77 -10.40 -3.34
N GLY A 35 -38.47 -10.22 -3.60
CA GLY A 35 -37.92 -9.37 -4.65
C GLY A 35 -36.79 -10.02 -5.42
N ASP A 36 -36.16 -9.23 -6.31
CA ASP A 36 -34.94 -9.60 -7.02
C ASP A 36 -33.72 -9.66 -6.07
N TYR A 37 -32.57 -10.00 -6.61
CA TYR A 37 -31.32 -9.94 -5.87
C TYR A 37 -30.65 -8.56 -6.01
N CYS A 38 -29.97 -8.13 -4.97
CA CYS A 38 -29.11 -6.94 -4.96
C CYS A 38 -27.65 -7.37 -5.03
N VAL A 39 -26.89 -6.76 -5.94
CA VAL A 39 -25.44 -6.96 -6.02
C VAL A 39 -24.74 -5.76 -5.38
N GLN A 40 -23.97 -6.02 -4.35
CA GLN A 40 -23.11 -5.03 -3.70
C GLN A 40 -21.70 -5.15 -4.24
N ASP A 41 -21.12 -4.03 -4.67
CA ASP A 41 -19.71 -3.95 -5.04
C ASP A 41 -18.88 -3.78 -3.75
N LEU A 42 -17.99 -4.73 -3.46
CA LEU A 42 -17.08 -4.73 -2.32
C LEU A 42 -15.70 -4.16 -2.66
N GLY A 43 -15.54 -3.64 -3.88
CA GLY A 43 -14.29 -3.05 -4.33
C GLY A 43 -13.45 -3.98 -5.22
N ARG A 44 -12.21 -3.54 -5.48
CA ARG A 44 -11.26 -4.30 -6.30
C ARG A 44 -10.45 -5.26 -5.44
N SER A 45 -10.23 -6.46 -5.94
CA SER A 45 -9.18 -7.35 -5.45
C SER A 45 -7.80 -6.86 -5.92
N CYS A 46 -6.73 -7.46 -5.41
CA CYS A 46 -5.40 -7.14 -5.92
C CYS A 46 -5.28 -7.48 -7.40
N THR A 47 -4.57 -6.64 -8.15
CA THR A 47 -4.19 -6.94 -9.52
C THR A 47 -2.99 -7.87 -9.50
N VAL A 48 -3.07 -8.99 -10.19
CA VAL A 48 -2.01 -10.00 -10.24
C VAL A 48 -1.45 -10.09 -11.65
N LEU A 49 -0.13 -9.92 -11.77
CA LEU A 49 0.63 -10.16 -12.99
C LEU A 49 1.41 -11.47 -12.85
N ARG A 50 1.07 -12.44 -13.66
CA ARG A 50 1.82 -13.70 -13.80
C ARG A 50 2.49 -13.76 -15.14
N GLY A 51 3.65 -14.40 -15.19
CA GLY A 51 4.33 -14.58 -16.46
C GLY A 51 5.43 -15.62 -16.41
N GLU A 52 5.91 -15.92 -17.61
CA GLU A 52 7.03 -16.82 -17.83
C GLU A 52 8.14 -16.08 -18.58
N GLY A 53 9.34 -16.25 -18.12
CA GLY A 53 10.51 -15.65 -18.71
C GLY A 53 11.62 -16.66 -18.95
N GLU A 54 12.53 -16.28 -19.84
CA GLU A 54 13.67 -17.10 -20.20
C GLU A 54 14.93 -16.23 -20.19
N PHE A 55 16.01 -16.75 -19.64
CA PHE A 55 17.35 -16.18 -19.79
C PHE A 55 18.20 -17.13 -20.60
N PHE A 56 18.97 -16.59 -21.54
CA PHE A 56 19.84 -17.40 -22.42
C PHE A 56 21.26 -16.83 -22.47
N GLY A 57 22.20 -17.71 -22.81
CA GLY A 57 23.62 -17.42 -22.94
C GLY A 57 24.38 -17.60 -21.65
N ALA A 58 25.69 -17.45 -21.69
CA ALA A 58 26.63 -17.69 -20.60
C ALA A 58 26.32 -16.94 -19.28
N GLY A 59 25.45 -15.93 -19.32
CA GLY A 59 25.00 -15.15 -18.18
C GLY A 59 23.65 -15.52 -17.60
N ALA A 60 22.95 -16.53 -18.13
CA ALA A 60 21.57 -16.89 -17.75
C ALA A 60 21.41 -17.14 -16.25
N TYR A 61 22.26 -17.97 -15.67
CA TYR A 61 22.25 -18.27 -14.25
C TYR A 61 22.62 -17.07 -13.36
N THR A 62 23.48 -16.19 -13.84
CA THR A 62 23.85 -14.96 -13.11
C THR A 62 22.67 -13.98 -13.09
N GLN A 63 21.95 -13.86 -14.20
CA GLN A 63 20.73 -13.02 -14.25
C GLN A 63 19.66 -13.58 -13.32
N PHE A 64 19.43 -14.90 -13.30
CA PHE A 64 18.48 -15.51 -12.40
C PHE A 64 18.86 -15.32 -10.91
N ARG A 65 20.15 -15.42 -10.56
CA ARG A 65 20.61 -15.13 -9.18
C ARG A 65 20.29 -13.70 -8.77
N ARG A 66 20.54 -12.72 -9.64
CA ARG A 66 20.19 -11.30 -9.38
C ARG A 66 18.68 -11.12 -9.22
N LEU A 67 17.87 -11.80 -10.03
CA LEU A 67 16.42 -11.79 -9.89
C LEU A 67 15.98 -12.39 -8.55
N MET A 68 16.61 -13.49 -8.13
CA MET A 68 16.36 -14.11 -6.83
C MET A 68 16.78 -13.20 -5.65
N GLU A 69 17.86 -12.43 -5.77
CA GLU A 69 18.26 -11.44 -4.76
C GLU A 69 17.18 -10.35 -4.60
N VAL A 70 16.67 -9.86 -5.71
CA VAL A 70 15.58 -8.87 -5.70
C VAL A 70 14.28 -9.47 -5.14
N PHE A 71 13.98 -10.74 -5.44
CA PHE A 71 12.84 -11.45 -4.84
C PHE A 71 12.96 -11.57 -3.32
N ARG A 72 14.15 -11.86 -2.80
CA ARG A 72 14.43 -11.96 -1.36
C ARG A 72 14.43 -10.60 -0.65
N SER A 73 14.59 -9.52 -1.39
CA SER A 73 14.59 -8.17 -0.80
C SER A 73 13.20 -7.79 -0.31
N PRO A 74 13.03 -7.46 0.98
CA PRO A 74 11.71 -7.19 1.55
C PRO A 74 11.04 -5.94 0.97
N GLY A 75 9.73 -5.85 1.15
CA GLY A 75 8.92 -4.70 0.80
C GLY A 75 8.49 -4.63 -0.65
N ALA A 76 7.44 -3.85 -0.88
CA ALA A 76 6.95 -3.55 -2.21
C ALA A 76 7.95 -2.71 -3.00
N GLY A 77 7.91 -2.82 -4.31
CA GLY A 77 8.75 -2.05 -5.23
C GLY A 77 7.97 -1.57 -6.44
N ALA A 78 8.53 -0.57 -7.13
CA ALA A 78 7.97 -0.11 -8.39
C ALA A 78 8.17 -1.17 -9.47
N LEU A 79 7.08 -1.56 -10.12
CA LEU A 79 7.06 -2.45 -11.27
C LEU A 79 6.72 -1.64 -12.51
N ARG A 80 7.59 -1.70 -13.51
CA ARG A 80 7.35 -1.17 -14.85
C ARG A 80 7.27 -2.34 -15.82
N HIS A 81 6.10 -2.54 -16.39
CA HIS A 81 5.84 -3.54 -17.40
C HIS A 81 5.25 -2.86 -18.64
N PRO A 82 5.46 -3.36 -19.87
CA PRO A 82 4.94 -2.73 -21.08
C PRO A 82 3.44 -2.44 -21.06
N VAL A 83 2.66 -3.27 -20.39
CA VAL A 83 1.20 -3.17 -20.33
C VAL A 83 0.71 -2.64 -18.98
N TRP A 84 1.46 -2.85 -17.89
CA TRP A 84 1.04 -2.50 -16.55
C TRP A 84 2.17 -1.85 -15.76
N GLN A 85 1.88 -0.67 -15.21
CA GLN A 85 2.79 0.05 -14.35
C GLN A 85 2.17 0.17 -12.97
N CYS A 86 2.90 -0.27 -11.97
CA CYS A 86 2.47 -0.23 -10.57
C CYS A 86 3.59 0.38 -9.72
N SER A 87 3.25 1.40 -8.96
CA SER A 87 4.21 2.08 -8.08
C SER A 87 4.62 1.21 -6.89
N ARG A 88 3.73 0.31 -6.46
CA ARG A 88 3.92 -0.57 -5.31
C ARG A 88 3.41 -1.98 -5.64
N ALA A 89 4.30 -2.85 -6.08
CA ALA A 89 4.02 -4.26 -6.31
C ALA A 89 4.85 -5.14 -5.38
N TYR A 90 4.28 -6.23 -4.91
CA TYR A 90 5.00 -7.30 -4.24
C TYR A 90 5.36 -8.38 -5.23
N PHE A 91 6.59 -8.85 -5.18
CA PHE A 91 7.03 -10.03 -5.91
C PHE A 91 6.66 -11.26 -5.07
N THR A 92 5.54 -11.91 -5.39
CA THR A 92 4.92 -12.94 -4.54
C THR A 92 5.42 -14.34 -4.83
N ARG A 93 5.81 -14.62 -6.07
CA ARG A 93 6.25 -15.96 -6.49
C ARG A 93 7.35 -15.89 -7.53
N LEU A 94 8.36 -16.72 -7.36
CA LEU A 94 9.41 -16.97 -8.34
C LEU A 94 9.68 -18.48 -8.34
N GLU A 95 9.49 -19.12 -9.48
CA GLU A 95 9.71 -20.54 -9.66
C GLU A 95 10.67 -20.80 -10.82
N LEU A 96 11.55 -21.73 -10.60
CA LEU A 96 12.41 -22.31 -11.62
C LEU A 96 11.96 -23.76 -11.86
N ALA A 97 11.41 -24.02 -13.01
CA ALA A 97 10.98 -25.36 -13.42
C ALA A 97 11.54 -25.67 -14.79
N GLN A 98 12.66 -26.34 -14.84
CA GLN A 98 13.31 -26.72 -16.09
C GLN A 98 14.17 -27.96 -15.93
N GLU A 99 14.43 -28.67 -17.02
CA GLU A 99 15.53 -29.62 -17.10
C GLU A 99 16.87 -28.91 -17.05
N PRO A 100 17.90 -29.48 -16.41
CA PRO A 100 19.24 -28.88 -16.39
C PRO A 100 19.76 -28.65 -17.81
N ARG A 101 20.07 -27.40 -18.14
CA ARG A 101 20.67 -27.00 -19.42
C ARG A 101 21.79 -26.01 -19.18
N GLU A 102 22.84 -26.12 -19.95
CA GLU A 102 23.86 -25.07 -19.98
C GLU A 102 23.28 -23.82 -20.63
N ASP A 103 23.60 -22.64 -20.08
CA ASP A 103 23.27 -21.34 -20.66
C ASP A 103 21.78 -21.05 -20.92
N TYR A 104 20.88 -21.72 -20.18
CA TYR A 104 19.45 -21.51 -20.29
C TYR A 104 18.75 -21.61 -18.93
N VAL A 105 17.86 -20.67 -18.65
CA VAL A 105 17.02 -20.64 -17.45
C VAL A 105 15.60 -20.25 -17.82
N ALA A 106 14.63 -21.14 -17.61
CA ALA A 106 13.22 -20.84 -17.68
C ALA A 106 12.64 -20.67 -16.28
N TYR A 107 11.87 -19.62 -16.10
CA TYR A 107 11.28 -19.29 -14.80
C TYR A 107 9.88 -18.71 -14.95
N SER A 108 9.06 -18.90 -13.93
CA SER A 108 7.78 -18.24 -13.79
C SER A 108 7.80 -17.26 -12.62
N PHE A 109 7.01 -16.21 -12.72
CA PHE A 109 6.94 -15.17 -11.72
C PHE A 109 5.50 -14.70 -11.51
N GLU A 110 5.27 -14.13 -10.31
CA GLU A 110 4.01 -13.51 -9.97
C GLU A 110 4.25 -12.23 -9.17
N PHE A 111 3.58 -11.16 -9.60
CA PHE A 111 3.52 -9.90 -8.89
C PHE A 111 2.08 -9.61 -8.48
N CYS A 112 1.90 -9.08 -7.29
CA CYS A 112 0.63 -8.60 -6.79
C CYS A 112 0.73 -7.10 -6.50
N ASP A 113 -0.27 -6.33 -6.92
CA ASP A 113 -0.42 -4.93 -6.53
C ASP A 113 -0.56 -4.85 -5.01
N ALA A 114 0.24 -4.00 -4.40
CA ALA A 114 0.14 -3.73 -2.96
C ALA A 114 -1.17 -3.02 -2.57
N GLY A 115 -1.99 -2.65 -3.57
CA GLY A 115 -3.10 -1.74 -3.38
C GLY A 115 -2.59 -0.32 -3.09
N GLU A 116 -3.42 0.65 -3.25
CA GLU A 116 -3.24 1.90 -2.54
C GLU A 116 -3.42 1.52 -1.06
N GLU A 117 -2.36 1.65 -0.26
CA GLU A 117 -2.56 1.76 1.18
C GLU A 117 -3.66 2.83 1.28
N GLN A 118 -4.86 2.41 1.68
CA GLN A 118 -5.81 3.38 2.17
C GLN A 118 -5.06 4.06 3.29
N ALA A 119 -4.43 5.18 2.97
CA ALA A 119 -4.15 6.17 3.97
C ALA A 119 -5.47 6.26 4.73
N ALA A 120 -5.47 5.86 5.99
CA ALA A 120 -6.58 6.15 6.89
C ALA A 120 -7.00 7.56 6.51
N PRO A 121 -8.28 7.84 6.23
CA PRO A 121 -8.68 9.05 5.55
C PRO A 121 -7.93 10.22 6.16
N GLU A 122 -6.86 10.63 5.48
CA GLU A 122 -6.23 11.91 5.76
C GLU A 122 -7.30 12.91 5.38
N ALA A 123 -7.90 13.46 6.40
CA ALA A 123 -8.70 14.65 6.26
C ALA A 123 -7.93 15.60 5.35
N ALA A 124 -8.53 15.88 4.19
CA ALA A 124 -7.97 16.72 3.17
C ALA A 124 -7.29 17.95 3.79
N SER A 125 -5.98 17.95 3.83
CA SER A 125 -5.19 19.15 4.03
C SER A 125 -4.55 19.52 2.70
N SER A 126 -5.30 20.27 1.89
CA SER A 126 -4.72 21.15 0.91
C SER A 126 -3.92 22.22 1.66
N GLY A 127 -2.61 22.17 1.58
CA GLY A 127 -1.75 23.17 2.21
C GLY A 127 -0.31 22.95 1.81
N THR A 128 0.10 23.67 0.79
CA THR A 128 1.46 24.02 0.36
C THR A 128 2.54 23.88 1.43
N ALA A 129 3.65 23.28 0.97
CA ALA A 129 4.92 23.31 1.65
C ALA A 129 5.27 24.71 2.14
N ASP A 130 5.62 24.84 3.40
CA ASP A 130 6.75 25.67 3.76
C ASP A 130 7.45 25.12 5.00
N SER A 131 8.74 25.09 4.88
CA SER A 131 9.71 24.60 5.82
C SER A 131 9.95 25.64 6.89
N ALA A 132 10.18 25.17 8.10
CA ALA A 132 10.82 25.84 9.22
C ALA A 132 9.93 26.70 10.14
N ALA A 133 10.02 26.28 11.36
CA ALA A 133 10.05 27.06 12.57
C ALA A 133 8.98 26.78 13.62
N ALA A 134 9.50 26.29 14.74
CA ALA A 134 9.10 26.66 16.09
C ALA A 134 7.74 26.20 16.61
N ASP A 135 7.82 25.20 17.47
CA ASP A 135 7.19 25.17 18.81
C ASP A 135 6.13 26.26 19.03
N ARG A 136 4.96 26.05 18.48
CA ARG A 136 3.74 26.74 18.89
C ARG A 136 2.76 25.68 19.35
N ALA A 137 2.61 25.55 20.66
CA ALA A 137 1.57 24.77 21.28
C ALA A 137 0.22 25.04 20.57
N ARG A 138 -0.26 24.06 19.82
CA ARG A 138 -1.58 24.15 19.18
C ARG A 138 -2.62 23.94 20.27
N THR A 139 -3.53 24.89 20.45
CA THR A 139 -4.63 24.79 21.38
C THR A 139 -5.96 24.66 20.64
N VAL A 140 -6.89 23.97 21.24
CA VAL A 140 -8.26 23.82 20.76
C VAL A 140 -9.22 24.18 21.91
N THR A 141 -10.29 24.92 21.62
CA THR A 141 -11.32 25.26 22.58
C THR A 141 -12.44 24.23 22.52
N VAL A 142 -12.78 23.66 23.67
CA VAL A 142 -13.87 22.68 23.83
C VAL A 142 -15.22 23.32 23.51
N ARG A 143 -16.00 22.70 22.63
CA ARG A 143 -17.36 23.14 22.27
C ARG A 143 -18.40 22.31 23.00
N THR A 144 -19.62 22.83 23.08
CA THR A 144 -20.76 22.12 23.65
C THR A 144 -20.98 20.78 22.93
N GLY A 145 -20.92 19.68 23.67
CA GLY A 145 -21.06 18.32 23.13
C GLY A 145 -19.75 17.63 22.76
N ASP A 146 -18.61 18.30 22.87
CA ASP A 146 -17.31 17.66 22.68
C ASP A 146 -16.98 16.74 23.86
N THR A 147 -16.32 15.63 23.55
CA THR A 147 -15.71 14.72 24.53
C THR A 147 -14.21 14.64 24.29
N LEU A 148 -13.44 14.44 25.35
CA LEU A 148 -11.98 14.32 25.23
C LEU A 148 -11.59 13.20 24.25
N TRP A 149 -12.36 12.11 24.25
CA TRP A 149 -12.17 10.99 23.32
C TRP A 149 -12.40 11.39 21.86
N ALA A 150 -13.46 12.17 21.58
CA ALA A 150 -13.74 12.67 20.23
C ALA A 150 -12.65 13.63 19.74
N LEU A 151 -12.16 14.49 20.63
CA LEU A 151 -11.05 15.40 20.31
C LEU A 151 -9.74 14.63 20.06
N CYS A 152 -9.42 13.63 20.88
CA CYS A 152 -8.28 12.75 20.63
C CYS A 152 -8.33 12.13 19.25
N ARG A 153 -9.50 11.60 18.86
CA ARG A 153 -9.70 10.99 17.54
C ARG A 153 -9.58 12.01 16.40
N THR A 154 -10.10 13.22 16.59
CA THR A 154 -10.06 14.27 15.57
C THR A 154 -8.64 14.78 15.32
N TYR A 155 -7.81 14.84 16.36
CA TYR A 155 -6.44 15.37 16.26
C TYR A 155 -5.38 14.25 16.20
N GLY A 156 -5.79 12.98 16.09
CA GLY A 156 -4.87 11.85 15.94
C GLY A 156 -4.02 11.57 17.20
N LEU A 157 -4.47 12.02 18.37
CA LEU A 157 -3.78 11.83 19.64
C LEU A 157 -4.35 10.64 20.41
N THR A 158 -3.50 9.98 21.16
CA THR A 158 -3.95 9.01 22.15
C THR A 158 -4.42 9.76 23.41
N MET A 159 -5.35 9.17 24.17
CA MET A 159 -5.81 9.72 25.45
C MET A 159 -4.63 10.04 26.38
N ARG A 160 -3.63 9.17 26.40
CA ARG A 160 -2.43 9.36 27.22
C ARG A 160 -1.62 10.58 26.80
N GLN A 161 -1.48 10.84 25.50
CA GLN A 161 -0.79 12.02 24.97
C GLN A 161 -1.59 13.30 25.29
N MET A 162 -2.90 13.26 25.09
CA MET A 162 -3.78 14.39 25.40
C MET A 162 -3.68 14.79 26.87
N LEU A 163 -3.71 13.83 27.80
CA LEU A 163 -3.54 14.09 29.23
C LEU A 163 -2.11 14.57 29.58
N ALA A 164 -1.10 14.08 28.89
CA ALA A 164 0.28 14.54 29.09
C ALA A 164 0.48 16.01 28.68
N TYR A 165 -0.21 16.45 27.61
CA TYR A 165 -0.20 17.85 27.19
C TYR A 165 -1.08 18.76 28.06
N ASN A 166 -2.05 18.17 28.79
CA ASN A 166 -3.04 18.89 29.59
C ASN A 166 -3.12 18.36 31.03
N PRO A 167 -2.06 18.57 31.84
CA PRO A 167 -2.01 18.04 33.20
C PRO A 167 -3.07 18.66 34.14
N GLN A 168 -3.75 19.73 33.71
CA GLN A 168 -4.87 20.33 34.42
C GLN A 168 -6.13 19.42 34.41
N ILE A 169 -6.27 18.52 33.43
CA ILE A 169 -7.40 17.60 33.34
C ILE A 169 -7.18 16.46 34.34
N ARG A 170 -7.92 16.46 35.41
CA ARG A 170 -7.90 15.40 36.43
C ARG A 170 -8.82 14.23 36.09
N ASP A 171 -9.91 14.52 35.37
CA ASP A 171 -10.91 13.53 34.98
C ASP A 171 -11.12 13.63 33.45
N PRO A 172 -10.77 12.56 32.70
CA PRO A 172 -10.94 12.55 31.25
C PRO A 172 -12.40 12.63 30.77
N ASP A 173 -13.33 12.29 31.65
CA ASP A 173 -14.75 12.29 31.31
C ASP A 173 -15.43 13.65 31.63
N LEU A 174 -14.70 14.55 32.28
CA LEU A 174 -15.21 15.86 32.68
C LEU A 174 -14.38 17.00 32.06
N ILE A 175 -14.77 17.45 30.88
CA ILE A 175 -14.24 18.65 30.23
C ILE A 175 -15.32 19.73 30.14
N HIS A 176 -14.93 20.98 30.24
CA HIS A 176 -15.88 22.09 30.24
C HIS A 176 -15.89 22.82 28.90
N THR A 177 -17.07 23.19 28.44
CA THR A 177 -17.22 24.04 27.26
C THR A 177 -16.50 25.37 27.47
N GLY A 178 -15.64 25.74 26.49
CA GLY A 178 -14.78 26.93 26.58
C GLY A 178 -13.39 26.65 27.14
N GLU A 179 -13.09 25.44 27.57
CA GLU A 179 -11.76 25.06 28.05
C GLU A 179 -10.78 24.95 26.87
N GLU A 180 -9.57 25.48 27.06
CA GLU A 180 -8.50 25.38 26.06
C GLU A 180 -7.61 24.18 26.33
N LEU A 181 -7.54 23.27 25.36
CA LEU A 181 -6.73 22.06 25.42
C LEU A 181 -5.55 22.17 24.45
N ARG A 182 -4.38 21.76 24.93
CA ARG A 182 -3.17 21.64 24.10
C ARG A 182 -3.21 20.32 23.34
N ILE A 183 -2.91 20.40 22.03
CA ILE A 183 -2.96 19.27 21.11
C ILE A 183 -1.62 18.99 20.40
N GLY A 184 -0.56 19.62 20.83
CA GLY A 184 0.79 19.42 20.34
C GLY A 184 1.72 20.46 20.84
#